data_fcd9949f3f376d02204d45321040e459
#
_entry.id   fcd9949f3f376d02204d45321040e459
#
_cell.length_a   1.000
_cell.length_b   1.000
_cell.length_c   1.000
_cell.angle_alpha   90.00
_cell.angle_beta   90.00
_cell.angle_gamma   90.00
#
_symmetry.space_group_name_H-M   'P 1'
#
loop_
_entity.id
_entity.type
_entity.pdbx_description
1 polymer ?
#
loop_
_entity_poly.entity_id
_entity_poly.type
_entity_poly.pdbx_seq_one_letter_code
_entity_poly.pdbx_strand_id
1 'polypeptide(L)'
;RLDRDSSLEDNDMATYTTNGGIKKIATGDESGTWGTSTNTNFDILDRITNGVGSITLSGTTHTLTTTDGTLSDGMFKVLVLGGSPSGTNTITVAPNDAQKLYFIKNGSGQDAVISQGSGANVTVINGESRIVYCDGAGSGAAVTDMSSNFGALDASNNLSDLASAVTALTNLGLTATAAEINYNDITT
;
A
#
# COMPACT_ATOMS: atom_id res chain seq x y z
N ARG A 1 11.13 57.30 21.55
CA ARG A 1 11.17 56.67 20.24
C ARG A 1 11.50 55.22 20.50
N LEU A 2 10.46 54.40 20.55
CA LEU A 2 10.60 52.93 20.69
C LEU A 2 10.88 52.38 19.30
N ASP A 3 12.08 51.86 19.09
CA ASP A 3 12.41 51.03 17.95
C ASP A 3 11.54 49.78 18.03
N ARG A 4 10.63 49.68 17.09
CA ARG A 4 9.91 48.44 16.83
C ARG A 4 10.89 47.52 16.14
N ASP A 5 11.37 46.55 16.89
CA ASP A 5 12.14 45.43 16.33
C ASP A 5 11.30 44.76 15.25
N SER A 6 11.72 44.93 14.00
CA SER A 6 11.07 44.38 12.80
C SER A 6 11.52 42.93 12.50
N SER A 7 11.92 42.18 13.53
CA SER A 7 12.47 40.84 13.40
C SER A 7 11.48 39.69 13.70
N LEU A 8 10.16 39.94 13.76
CA LEU A 8 9.14 38.95 14.08
C LEU A 8 8.15 38.72 12.92
N GLU A 9 8.66 38.65 11.69
CA GLU A 9 7.91 38.07 10.56
C GLU A 9 8.72 36.94 9.90
N ASP A 10 9.26 36.02 10.71
CA ASP A 10 9.51 34.68 10.21
C ASP A 10 8.15 33.96 10.26
N ASN A 11 7.40 34.08 9.17
CA ASN A 11 6.15 33.37 8.95
C ASN A 11 6.54 31.90 8.74
N ASP A 12 6.87 31.23 9.86
CA ASP A 12 7.29 29.84 9.87
C ASP A 12 6.08 29.00 9.44
N MET A 13 5.97 28.80 8.10
CA MET A 13 4.94 27.94 7.54
C MET A 13 5.09 26.57 8.16
N ALA A 14 4.05 26.06 8.79
CA ALA A 14 4.03 24.73 9.37
C ALA A 14 4.61 23.71 8.40
N THR A 15 5.56 22.90 8.85
CA THR A 15 6.16 21.83 8.07
C THR A 15 5.55 20.49 8.47
N TYR A 16 5.62 19.53 7.57
CA TYR A 16 5.01 18.21 7.75
C TYR A 16 6.01 17.08 7.47
N THR A 17 5.68 15.88 7.92
CA THR A 17 6.46 14.69 7.55
C THR A 17 6.05 14.20 6.17
N THR A 18 7.02 13.91 5.30
CA THR A 18 6.78 13.54 3.89
C THR A 18 5.87 12.31 3.75
N ASN A 19 6.08 11.27 4.53
CA ASN A 19 5.35 10.01 4.38
C ASN A 19 3.97 10.01 5.03
N GLY A 20 3.79 10.76 6.10
CA GLY A 20 2.59 10.70 6.94
C GLY A 20 1.75 11.97 6.97
N GLY A 21 2.28 13.09 6.48
CA GLY A 21 1.60 14.38 6.61
C GLY A 21 1.41 14.83 8.05
N ILE A 22 2.27 14.36 8.99
CA ILE A 22 2.21 14.72 10.42
C ILE A 22 2.77 16.12 10.58
N LYS A 23 2.03 17.01 11.25
CA LYS A 23 2.46 18.39 11.48
C LYS A 23 3.62 18.46 12.45
N LYS A 24 4.68 19.15 12.06
CA LYS A 24 5.80 19.53 12.93
C LYS A 24 5.50 20.89 13.53
N ILE A 25 5.18 20.90 14.82
CA ILE A 25 4.86 22.15 15.55
C ILE A 25 6.19 22.79 15.96
N ALA A 26 6.44 24.02 15.50
CA ALA A 26 7.62 24.79 15.91
C ALA A 26 7.46 25.41 17.30
N THR A 27 8.58 25.79 17.91
CA THR A 27 8.54 26.47 19.22
C THR A 27 7.85 27.82 19.10
N GLY A 28 6.81 28.01 19.88
CA GLY A 28 6.00 29.23 19.86
C GLY A 28 4.79 29.18 18.92
N ASP A 29 4.69 28.18 18.06
CA ASP A 29 3.54 27.96 17.20
C ASP A 29 2.31 27.49 17.96
N GLU A 30 1.13 27.65 17.33
CA GLU A 30 -0.12 27.04 17.76
C GLU A 30 -0.64 27.53 19.13
N SER A 31 -0.38 28.80 19.50
CA SER A 31 -0.92 29.35 20.72
C SER A 31 -2.45 29.22 20.77
N GLY A 32 -2.96 28.46 21.73
CA GLY A 32 -4.38 28.13 21.88
C GLY A 32 -4.91 26.97 21.05
N THR A 33 -4.20 26.48 20.06
CA THR A 33 -4.58 25.36 19.17
C THR A 33 -3.66 24.15 19.26
N TRP A 34 -2.57 24.26 20.00
CA TRP A 34 -1.57 23.20 20.17
C TRP A 34 -2.16 21.83 20.50
N GLY A 35 -3.14 21.77 21.44
CA GLY A 35 -3.79 20.53 21.80
C GLY A 35 -4.56 19.87 20.64
N THR A 36 -5.22 20.67 19.81
CA THR A 36 -5.95 20.19 18.63
C THR A 36 -4.99 19.59 17.60
N SER A 37 -3.91 20.31 17.27
CA SER A 37 -2.91 19.82 16.30
C SER A 37 -2.20 18.56 16.80
N THR A 38 -1.89 18.48 18.09
CA THR A 38 -1.28 17.30 18.70
C THR A 38 -2.22 16.09 18.65
N ASN A 39 -3.50 16.27 18.98
CA ASN A 39 -4.49 15.20 18.90
C ASN A 39 -4.69 14.72 17.47
N THR A 40 -4.77 15.62 16.48
CA THR A 40 -4.82 15.26 15.06
C THR A 40 -3.59 14.46 14.64
N ASN A 41 -2.39 14.82 15.11
CA ASN A 41 -1.17 14.06 14.85
C ASN A 41 -1.24 12.63 15.44
N PHE A 42 -1.81 12.47 16.63
CA PHE A 42 -2.02 11.13 17.21
C PHE A 42 -3.03 10.30 16.42
N ASP A 43 -4.12 10.90 15.95
CA ASP A 43 -5.10 10.25 15.09
C ASP A 43 -4.48 9.81 13.75
N ILE A 44 -3.59 10.64 13.18
CA ILE A 44 -2.82 10.30 11.98
C ILE A 44 -1.88 9.13 12.26
N LEU A 45 -1.14 9.14 13.37
CA LEU A 45 -0.24 8.05 13.76
C LEU A 45 -0.99 6.74 13.96
N ASP A 46 -2.14 6.76 14.64
CA ASP A 46 -2.98 5.58 14.82
C ASP A 46 -3.43 5.02 13.47
N ARG A 47 -3.89 5.90 12.57
CA ARG A 47 -4.33 5.50 11.22
C ARG A 47 -3.20 4.88 10.40
N ILE A 48 -1.98 5.44 10.43
CA ILE A 48 -0.82 4.94 9.69
C ILE A 48 -0.33 3.60 10.25
N THR A 49 -0.43 3.39 11.56
CA THR A 49 0.10 2.17 12.20
C THR A 49 -0.85 0.99 12.08
N ASN A 50 -2.13 1.18 12.37
CA ASN A 50 -3.10 0.10 12.49
C ASN A 50 -4.44 0.37 11.77
N GLY A 51 -4.59 1.55 11.14
CA GLY A 51 -5.87 1.93 10.54
C GLY A 51 -6.28 1.04 9.37
N VAL A 52 -7.56 0.66 9.34
CA VAL A 52 -8.21 -0.07 8.25
C VAL A 52 -9.18 0.88 7.55
N GLY A 53 -8.94 1.14 6.27
CA GLY A 53 -9.80 1.99 5.43
C GLY A 53 -10.64 1.18 4.46
N SER A 54 -11.95 1.44 4.46
CA SER A 54 -12.85 0.95 3.43
C SER A 54 -12.89 1.98 2.30
N ILE A 55 -12.35 1.63 1.14
CA ILE A 55 -12.28 2.48 -0.04
C ILE A 55 -13.36 2.08 -1.03
N THR A 56 -14.33 2.98 -1.25
CA THR A 56 -15.42 2.74 -2.20
C THR A 56 -15.01 3.21 -3.59
N LEU A 57 -14.69 2.25 -4.45
CA LEU A 57 -14.31 2.52 -5.84
C LEU A 57 -15.53 2.75 -6.73
N SER A 58 -15.39 3.69 -7.66
CA SER A 58 -16.36 3.97 -8.72
C SER A 58 -15.61 4.38 -10.00
N GLY A 59 -16.22 4.22 -11.16
CA GLY A 59 -15.54 4.52 -12.43
C GLY A 59 -14.29 3.68 -12.63
N THR A 60 -13.24 4.28 -13.20
CA THR A 60 -11.98 3.61 -13.54
C THR A 60 -10.75 4.21 -12.86
N THR A 61 -10.93 5.23 -12.01
CA THR A 61 -9.83 5.90 -11.32
C THR A 61 -10.20 6.25 -9.88
N HIS A 62 -9.23 6.19 -8.98
CA HIS A 62 -9.33 6.66 -7.60
C HIS A 62 -7.98 7.24 -7.17
N THR A 63 -7.97 8.24 -6.30
CA THR A 63 -6.72 8.79 -5.73
C THR A 63 -6.73 8.58 -4.23
N LEU A 64 -5.75 7.81 -3.74
CA LEU A 64 -5.45 7.70 -2.32
C LEU A 64 -4.59 8.90 -1.92
N THR A 65 -5.15 9.83 -1.18
CA THR A 65 -4.46 11.07 -0.83
C THR A 65 -3.93 11.01 0.59
N THR A 66 -2.67 11.45 0.79
CA THR A 66 -2.12 11.80 2.10
C THR A 66 -2.06 13.32 2.18
N THR A 67 -2.98 13.90 2.94
CA THR A 67 -3.09 15.36 3.10
C THR A 67 -2.39 15.79 4.38
N ASP A 68 -1.53 16.80 4.27
CA ASP A 68 -0.78 17.35 5.40
C ASP A 68 -1.70 17.84 6.53
N GLY A 69 -1.45 17.35 7.74
CA GLY A 69 -2.18 17.74 8.94
C GLY A 69 -3.67 17.36 8.97
N THR A 70 -4.13 16.50 8.04
CA THR A 70 -5.55 16.15 7.94
C THR A 70 -5.71 14.64 7.69
N LEU A 71 -6.62 14.02 8.42
CA LEU A 71 -6.94 12.60 8.23
C LEU A 71 -7.46 12.34 6.82
N SER A 72 -6.79 11.46 6.08
CA SER A 72 -7.10 11.14 4.69
C SER A 72 -6.97 9.64 4.39
N ASP A 73 -7.50 9.20 3.25
CA ASP A 73 -7.62 7.78 2.90
C ASP A 73 -6.28 7.11 2.59
N GLY A 74 -5.33 7.84 2.02
CA GLY A 74 -3.97 7.34 1.78
C GLY A 74 -3.12 7.13 3.03
N MET A 75 -3.64 7.43 4.22
CA MET A 75 -2.98 7.20 5.50
C MET A 75 -3.27 5.83 6.13
N PHE A 76 -4.27 5.11 5.66
CA PHE A 76 -4.59 3.78 6.20
C PHE A 76 -3.50 2.77 5.92
N LYS A 77 -3.23 1.88 6.88
CA LYS A 77 -2.29 0.76 6.72
C LYS A 77 -2.89 -0.38 5.90
N VAL A 78 -4.15 -0.68 6.16
CA VAL A 78 -4.91 -1.72 5.47
C VAL A 78 -6.00 -1.06 4.64
N LEU A 79 -6.07 -1.42 3.36
CA LEU A 79 -7.08 -0.91 2.42
C LEU A 79 -8.01 -2.07 2.02
N VAL A 80 -9.28 -1.92 2.31
CA VAL A 80 -10.33 -2.83 1.85
C VAL A 80 -11.07 -2.15 0.71
N LEU A 81 -10.75 -2.56 -0.52
CA LEU A 81 -11.36 -2.01 -1.72
C LEU A 81 -12.72 -2.67 -1.96
N GLY A 82 -13.74 -1.85 -2.08
CA GLY A 82 -15.11 -2.22 -2.36
C GLY A 82 -15.74 -1.28 -3.39
N GLY A 83 -17.07 -1.26 -3.48
CA GLY A 83 -17.82 -0.44 -4.41
C GLY A 83 -18.21 -1.20 -5.68
N SER A 84 -18.42 -0.47 -6.77
CA SER A 84 -18.82 -1.03 -8.06
C SER A 84 -18.16 -0.24 -9.20
N PRO A 85 -16.83 -0.38 -9.37
CA PRO A 85 -16.11 0.29 -10.45
C PRO A 85 -16.62 -0.23 -11.82
N SER A 86 -16.61 0.63 -12.83
CA SER A 86 -17.12 0.29 -14.17
C SER A 86 -16.14 -0.56 -15.00
N GLY A 87 -14.95 -0.84 -14.49
CA GLY A 87 -13.89 -1.62 -15.11
C GLY A 87 -12.66 -1.61 -14.20
N THR A 88 -11.52 -2.10 -14.69
CA THR A 88 -10.24 -1.99 -13.97
C THR A 88 -10.04 -0.58 -13.45
N ASN A 89 -9.80 -0.44 -12.15
CA ASN A 89 -9.65 0.86 -11.49
C ASN A 89 -8.18 1.15 -11.22
N THR A 90 -7.67 2.28 -11.73
CA THR A 90 -6.32 2.76 -11.40
C THR A 90 -6.39 3.59 -10.12
N ILE A 91 -5.72 3.10 -9.08
CA ILE A 91 -5.61 3.75 -7.77
C ILE A 91 -4.26 4.45 -7.70
N THR A 92 -4.27 5.78 -7.76
CA THR A 92 -3.05 6.59 -7.70
C THR A 92 -2.76 6.99 -6.25
N VAL A 93 -1.57 6.65 -5.77
CA VAL A 93 -1.09 7.06 -4.43
C VAL A 93 -0.48 8.46 -4.53
N ALA A 94 -1.00 9.39 -3.74
CA ALA A 94 -0.56 10.79 -3.70
C ALA A 94 -0.28 11.25 -2.26
N PRO A 95 0.75 12.10 -2.06
CA PRO A 95 1.71 12.59 -3.07
C PRO A 95 2.68 11.49 -3.54
N ASN A 96 3.29 11.68 -4.71
CA ASN A 96 4.17 10.67 -5.32
C ASN A 96 5.58 10.59 -4.71
N ASP A 97 5.93 11.46 -3.79
CA ASP A 97 7.17 11.47 -3.01
C ASP A 97 7.01 10.83 -1.62
N ALA A 98 5.81 10.39 -1.26
CA ALA A 98 5.55 9.69 -0.01
C ALA A 98 5.80 8.18 -0.14
N GLN A 99 6.70 7.64 0.67
CA GLN A 99 6.89 6.19 0.79
C GLN A 99 5.72 5.56 1.55
N LYS A 100 5.15 4.49 1.01
CA LYS A 100 4.00 3.81 1.59
C LYS A 100 4.16 2.29 1.57
N LEU A 101 3.60 1.65 2.58
CA LEU A 101 3.42 0.20 2.63
C LEU A 101 1.96 -0.08 2.96
N TYR A 102 1.26 -0.72 2.03
CA TYR A 102 -0.15 -1.07 2.17
C TYR A 102 -0.38 -2.57 2.16
N PHE A 103 -1.31 -3.01 3.01
CA PHE A 103 -1.96 -4.30 2.91
C PHE A 103 -3.31 -4.08 2.20
N ILE A 104 -3.48 -4.60 1.00
CA ILE A 104 -4.66 -4.35 0.17
C ILE A 104 -5.46 -5.63 0.02
N LYS A 105 -6.77 -5.56 0.29
CA LYS A 105 -7.75 -6.59 -0.05
C LYS A 105 -8.70 -6.03 -1.11
N ASN A 106 -8.73 -6.65 -2.28
CA ASN A 106 -9.62 -6.20 -3.36
C ASN A 106 -10.88 -7.06 -3.41
N GLY A 107 -12.01 -6.47 -3.06
CA GLY A 107 -13.36 -7.06 -3.17
C GLY A 107 -14.31 -6.17 -3.98
N SER A 108 -13.78 -5.34 -4.89
CA SER A 108 -14.56 -4.34 -5.62
C SER A 108 -15.31 -4.88 -6.85
N GLY A 109 -15.08 -6.15 -7.21
CA GLY A 109 -15.67 -6.76 -8.41
C GLY A 109 -14.85 -6.56 -9.69
N GLN A 110 -13.81 -5.74 -9.66
CA GLN A 110 -12.90 -5.46 -10.78
C GLN A 110 -11.45 -5.45 -10.29
N ASP A 111 -10.49 -5.57 -11.19
CA ASP A 111 -9.08 -5.45 -10.87
C ASP A 111 -8.71 -4.02 -10.46
N ALA A 112 -7.76 -3.90 -9.54
CA ALA A 112 -7.24 -2.61 -9.06
C ALA A 112 -5.75 -2.49 -9.38
N VAL A 113 -5.38 -1.47 -10.15
CA VAL A 113 -3.98 -1.17 -10.50
C VAL A 113 -3.48 -0.10 -9.54
N ILE A 114 -2.51 -0.43 -8.70
CA ILE A 114 -1.89 0.52 -7.78
C ILE A 114 -0.72 1.20 -8.48
N SER A 115 -0.76 2.53 -8.53
CA SER A 115 0.21 3.39 -9.22
C SER A 115 0.63 4.54 -8.32
N GLN A 116 1.84 5.08 -8.51
CA GLN A 116 2.29 6.26 -7.77
C GLN A 116 2.92 7.32 -8.68
N GLY A 117 3.58 6.91 -9.74
CA GLY A 117 4.25 7.77 -10.72
C GLY A 117 4.28 7.11 -12.09
N SER A 118 5.35 7.36 -12.85
CA SER A 118 5.56 6.73 -14.15
C SER A 118 6.29 5.39 -14.09
N GLY A 119 6.68 4.93 -12.89
CA GLY A 119 7.35 3.65 -12.68
C GLY A 119 6.39 2.45 -12.76
N ALA A 120 6.86 1.30 -12.32
CA ALA A 120 6.08 0.06 -12.33
C ALA A 120 4.83 0.16 -11.43
N ASN A 121 3.78 -0.52 -11.85
CA ASN A 121 2.51 -0.62 -11.13
C ASN A 121 2.28 -2.07 -10.67
N VAL A 122 1.41 -2.25 -9.67
CA VAL A 122 0.98 -3.57 -9.19
C VAL A 122 -0.52 -3.72 -9.41
N THR A 123 -0.93 -4.83 -10.02
CA THR A 123 -2.34 -5.18 -10.16
C THR A 123 -2.74 -6.11 -9.01
N VAL A 124 -3.76 -5.70 -8.25
CA VAL A 124 -4.45 -6.53 -7.26
C VAL A 124 -5.71 -7.07 -7.92
N ILE A 125 -5.71 -8.34 -8.27
CA ILE A 125 -6.83 -9.02 -8.95
C ILE A 125 -8.05 -9.02 -8.02
N ASN A 126 -9.25 -8.95 -8.60
CA ASN A 126 -10.47 -9.04 -7.80
C ASN A 126 -10.53 -10.33 -6.98
N GLY A 127 -10.84 -10.21 -5.70
CA GLY A 127 -10.85 -11.32 -4.74
C GLY A 127 -9.52 -11.57 -4.04
N GLU A 128 -8.41 -11.01 -4.51
CA GLU A 128 -7.07 -11.21 -3.96
C GLU A 128 -6.68 -10.17 -2.90
N SER A 129 -5.59 -10.48 -2.21
CA SER A 129 -4.91 -9.58 -1.29
C SER A 129 -3.43 -9.49 -1.64
N ARG A 130 -2.86 -8.27 -1.54
CA ARG A 130 -1.44 -7.99 -1.82
C ARG A 130 -0.84 -7.09 -0.75
N ILE A 131 0.47 -7.23 -0.55
CA ILE A 131 1.28 -6.26 0.18
C ILE A 131 2.06 -5.48 -0.85
N VAL A 132 1.86 -4.17 -0.90
CA VAL A 132 2.51 -3.31 -1.90
C VAL A 132 3.36 -2.24 -1.22
N TYR A 133 4.53 -1.98 -1.80
CA TYR A 133 5.43 -0.90 -1.41
C TYR A 133 5.48 0.15 -2.52
N CYS A 134 5.23 1.40 -2.15
CA CYS A 134 5.36 2.58 -3.00
C CYS A 134 6.65 3.31 -2.59
N ASP A 135 7.58 3.51 -3.52
CA ASP A 135 8.94 3.97 -3.23
C ASP A 135 9.10 5.48 -3.01
N GLY A 136 8.07 6.26 -3.38
CA GLY A 136 8.11 7.72 -3.20
C GLY A 136 9.17 8.43 -4.03
N ALA A 137 9.55 7.92 -5.19
CA ALA A 137 10.62 8.48 -6.04
C ALA A 137 10.16 9.68 -6.90
N GLY A 138 9.08 10.34 -6.53
CA GLY A 138 8.53 11.50 -7.25
C GLY A 138 7.88 11.10 -8.58
N SER A 139 8.18 11.82 -9.66
CA SER A 139 7.57 11.54 -10.97
C SER A 139 7.88 10.14 -11.50
N GLY A 140 9.00 9.55 -11.11
CA GLY A 140 9.42 8.20 -11.46
C GLY A 140 8.97 7.12 -10.47
N ALA A 141 8.18 7.47 -9.46
CA ALA A 141 7.79 6.55 -8.39
C ALA A 141 7.17 5.26 -8.92
N ALA A 142 7.55 4.16 -8.29
CA ALA A 142 7.13 2.81 -8.63
C ALA A 142 6.44 2.13 -7.46
N VAL A 143 5.60 1.15 -7.79
CA VAL A 143 4.95 0.26 -6.83
C VAL A 143 5.49 -1.14 -7.02
N THR A 144 5.85 -1.80 -5.93
CA THR A 144 6.42 -3.16 -5.91
C THR A 144 5.50 -4.10 -5.12
N ASP A 145 5.22 -5.27 -5.67
CA ASP A 145 4.54 -6.35 -4.96
C ASP A 145 5.52 -7.04 -4.02
N MET A 146 5.25 -6.94 -2.73
CA MET A 146 6.04 -7.58 -1.68
C MET A 146 5.50 -8.96 -1.31
N SER A 147 4.28 -9.31 -1.73
CA SER A 147 3.64 -10.60 -1.41
C SER A 147 4.18 -11.76 -2.25
N SER A 148 4.68 -11.51 -3.45
CA SER A 148 5.24 -12.52 -4.35
C SER A 148 6.50 -13.22 -3.82
N ASN A 149 7.15 -12.65 -2.80
CA ASN A 149 8.40 -13.16 -2.23
C ASN A 149 8.21 -14.06 -1.00
N PHE A 150 6.99 -14.34 -0.58
CA PHE A 150 6.75 -15.19 0.60
C PHE A 150 6.88 -16.68 0.32
N GLY A 151 7.26 -17.09 -0.91
CA GLY A 151 7.60 -18.47 -1.26
C GLY A 151 6.45 -19.48 -1.10
N ALA A 152 5.23 -19.02 -0.94
CA ALA A 152 4.05 -19.90 -0.90
C ALA A 152 3.71 -20.36 -2.31
N LEU A 153 3.42 -21.67 -2.44
CA LEU A 153 2.85 -22.21 -3.66
C LEU A 153 1.43 -21.65 -3.86
N ASP A 154 1.14 -21.19 -5.06
CA ASP A 154 -0.20 -20.71 -5.41
C ASP A 154 -1.10 -21.92 -5.76
N ALA A 155 -2.18 -22.08 -5.00
CA ALA A 155 -3.14 -23.17 -5.22
C ALA A 155 -3.76 -23.15 -6.64
N SER A 156 -3.86 -21.96 -7.27
CA SER A 156 -4.36 -21.82 -8.64
C SER A 156 -3.41 -22.37 -9.70
N ASN A 157 -2.12 -22.47 -9.37
CA ASN A 157 -1.10 -23.00 -10.26
C ASN A 157 -1.03 -24.54 -10.25
N ASN A 158 -1.77 -25.20 -9.37
CA ASN A 158 -1.89 -26.66 -9.34
C ASN A 158 -0.53 -27.35 -9.27
N LEU A 159 0.41 -26.79 -8.49
CA LEU A 159 1.80 -27.22 -8.34
C LEU A 159 2.72 -26.98 -9.56
N SER A 160 2.28 -26.26 -10.60
CA SER A 160 3.16 -25.93 -11.75
C SER A 160 4.26 -24.90 -11.36
N ASP A 161 4.13 -24.25 -10.23
CA ASP A 161 5.08 -23.31 -9.61
C ASP A 161 6.13 -23.98 -8.71
N LEU A 162 6.14 -25.32 -8.63
CA LEU A 162 7.22 -26.05 -7.99
C LEU A 162 8.53 -25.86 -8.75
N ALA A 163 9.56 -25.34 -8.09
CA ALA A 163 10.88 -25.16 -8.68
C ALA A 163 11.51 -26.47 -9.15
N SER A 164 11.17 -27.61 -8.51
CA SER A 164 11.63 -28.94 -8.88
C SER A 164 10.64 -30.02 -8.41
N ALA A 165 9.93 -30.61 -9.31
CA ALA A 165 9.05 -31.75 -9.04
C ALA A 165 9.81 -32.95 -8.46
N VAL A 166 11.06 -33.20 -8.94
CA VAL A 166 11.91 -34.29 -8.43
C VAL A 166 12.30 -34.07 -6.97
N THR A 167 12.68 -32.82 -6.59
CA THR A 167 12.99 -32.51 -5.20
C THR A 167 11.75 -32.59 -4.31
N ALA A 168 10.59 -32.21 -4.80
CA ALA A 168 9.32 -32.33 -4.06
C ALA A 168 8.98 -33.81 -3.80
N LEU A 169 9.11 -34.67 -4.78
CA LEU A 169 8.91 -36.15 -4.61
C LEU A 169 9.87 -36.71 -3.57
N THR A 170 11.15 -36.33 -3.61
CA THR A 170 12.16 -36.73 -2.63
C THR A 170 11.80 -36.29 -1.21
N ASN A 171 11.36 -35.03 -1.03
CA ASN A 171 10.95 -34.50 0.27
C ASN A 171 9.69 -35.19 0.81
N LEU A 172 8.83 -35.71 -0.07
CA LEU A 172 7.67 -36.52 0.31
C LEU A 172 8.04 -37.97 0.64
N GLY A 173 9.33 -38.35 0.55
CA GLY A 173 9.79 -39.71 0.78
C GLY A 173 9.43 -40.68 -0.35
N LEU A 174 9.05 -40.17 -1.54
CA LEU A 174 8.72 -41.01 -2.70
C LEU A 174 10.01 -41.29 -3.48
N THR A 175 10.33 -42.55 -3.67
CA THR A 175 11.50 -43.02 -4.45
C THR A 175 11.18 -43.26 -5.92
N ALA A 176 9.89 -43.35 -6.27
CA ALA A 176 9.45 -43.57 -7.64
C ALA A 176 9.61 -42.27 -8.46
N THR A 177 10.09 -42.42 -9.69
CA THR A 177 10.13 -41.33 -10.67
C THR A 177 8.73 -40.97 -11.17
N ALA A 178 8.55 -39.80 -11.74
CA ALA A 178 7.28 -39.42 -12.37
C ALA A 178 6.87 -40.43 -13.49
N ALA A 179 7.84 -41.00 -14.21
CA ALA A 179 7.58 -42.00 -15.24
C ALA A 179 7.07 -43.33 -14.63
N GLU A 180 7.63 -43.74 -13.50
CA GLU A 180 7.18 -44.94 -12.79
C GLU A 180 5.81 -44.78 -12.15
N ILE A 181 5.50 -43.57 -11.62
CA ILE A 181 4.17 -43.27 -11.10
C ILE A 181 3.13 -43.32 -12.23
N ASN A 182 3.44 -42.71 -13.38
CA ASN A 182 2.56 -42.71 -14.55
C ASN A 182 2.41 -44.11 -15.17
N TYR A 183 3.45 -44.99 -15.07
CA TYR A 183 3.38 -46.34 -15.59
C TYR A 183 2.43 -47.23 -14.77
N ASN A 184 2.26 -46.93 -13.48
CA ASN A 184 1.31 -47.66 -12.63
C ASN A 184 -0.16 -47.18 -12.79
N ASP A 185 -0.44 -46.15 -13.59
CA ASP A 185 -1.79 -45.81 -14.05
C ASP A 185 -2.20 -46.78 -15.18
N ILE A 186 -2.39 -48.04 -14.78
CA ILE A 186 -2.89 -49.07 -15.69
C ILE A 186 -4.39 -48.84 -15.84
N THR A 187 -4.78 -48.20 -16.92
CA THR A 187 -6.16 -48.19 -17.39
C THR A 187 -6.55 -49.62 -17.77
N THR A 188 -7.35 -50.27 -16.93
CA THR A 188 -8.11 -51.49 -17.27
C THR A 188 -9.25 -51.17 -18.21
#